data_4c68a50eea4b417c6ec7f2d1493a89d4
#
_entry.id   4c68a50eea4b417c6ec7f2d1493a89d4
#
_cell.length_a   1.000
_cell.length_b   1.000
_cell.length_c   1.000
_cell.angle_alpha   90.00
_cell.angle_beta   90.00
_cell.angle_gamma   90.00
#
_symmetry.space_group_name_H-M   'P 1'
#
loop_
_entity.id
_entity.type
_entity.pdbx_description
1 polymer ?
#
loop_
_entity_poly.entity_id
_entity_poly.type
_entity_poly.pdbx_seq_one_letter_code
_entity_poly.pdbx_strand_id
1 'polypeptide(L)'
;LTNLQNRNLLVRTRGGAIRRPVENLNEDTAISQKRMFNFHEKERIGKLATSLIKNGDHIMLDSGTTTMEIAKNLDKFTDLSIVTNALNIAEELMKYKRFTVVLLGGHVRINSHSTIGPIALKDLSHFTNYKLFIGVDSFSFENGISTPNMEEAMLNQAMIAQATEVIAVFDSSKLNKRSFCHIAHCEQINAIVTDRNLPSSTATRLKAKNIQLHLA
;
A
#
# COMPACT_ATOMS: atom_id res chain seq x y z
N LEU A 1 -18.05 -25.52 9.87
CA LEU A 1 -17.68 -24.09 9.90
C LEU A 1 -16.21 -23.91 10.27
N THR A 2 -15.67 -24.58 11.29
CA THR A 2 -14.24 -24.45 11.73
C THR A 2 -13.25 -24.85 10.61
N ASN A 3 -13.51 -25.92 9.86
CA ASN A 3 -12.69 -26.32 8.72
C ASN A 3 -12.70 -25.26 7.59
N LEU A 4 -13.85 -24.66 7.31
CA LEU A 4 -13.97 -23.61 6.29
C LEU A 4 -13.31 -22.30 6.75
N GLN A 5 -13.32 -22.00 8.04
CA GLN A 5 -12.60 -20.87 8.63
C GLN A 5 -11.08 -21.08 8.55
N ASN A 6 -10.59 -22.29 8.89
CA ASN A 6 -9.19 -22.63 8.78
C ASN A 6 -8.67 -22.61 7.34
N ARG A 7 -9.57 -22.86 6.39
CA ARG A 7 -9.30 -22.73 4.94
C ARG A 7 -9.51 -21.31 4.41
N ASN A 8 -9.72 -20.33 5.28
CA ASN A 8 -9.95 -18.93 4.91
C ASN A 8 -11.15 -18.68 3.98
N LEU A 9 -12.15 -19.57 3.97
CA LEU A 9 -13.31 -19.49 3.08
C LEU A 9 -14.50 -18.75 3.71
N LEU A 10 -14.50 -18.53 5.04
CA LEU A 10 -15.52 -17.78 5.76
C LEU A 10 -14.96 -17.08 7.00
N VAL A 11 -15.69 -16.06 7.45
CA VAL A 11 -15.47 -15.35 8.72
C VAL A 11 -16.68 -15.61 9.63
N ARG A 12 -16.43 -15.99 10.90
CA ARG A 12 -17.49 -16.09 11.90
C ARG A 12 -17.90 -14.70 12.39
N THR A 13 -19.20 -14.48 12.53
CA THR A 13 -19.79 -13.29 13.14
C THR A 13 -20.63 -13.69 14.36
N ARG A 14 -21.04 -12.70 15.20
CA ARG A 14 -22.02 -12.93 16.27
C ARG A 14 -23.37 -13.31 15.63
N GLY A 15 -23.65 -14.62 15.59
CA GLY A 15 -24.91 -15.17 15.06
C GLY A 15 -24.80 -15.88 13.70
N GLY A 16 -23.58 -16.06 13.13
CA GLY A 16 -23.45 -16.77 11.86
C GLY A 16 -22.04 -16.85 11.31
N ALA A 17 -21.95 -17.10 10.03
CA ALA A 17 -20.71 -17.06 9.27
C ALA A 17 -21.00 -16.41 7.91
N ILE A 18 -20.14 -15.50 7.48
CA ILE A 18 -20.19 -14.88 6.16
C ILE A 18 -19.14 -15.54 5.30
N ARG A 19 -19.47 -15.87 4.06
CA ARG A 19 -18.48 -16.27 3.07
C ARG A 19 -17.45 -15.16 2.98
N ARG A 20 -16.15 -15.49 3.12
CA ARG A 20 -15.11 -14.51 2.86
C ARG A 20 -15.27 -14.07 1.41
N PRO A 21 -15.47 -12.79 1.12
CA PRO A 21 -15.45 -12.33 -0.25
C PRO A 21 -14.10 -12.75 -0.84
N VAL A 22 -14.08 -13.44 -1.96
CA VAL A 22 -12.86 -13.69 -2.72
C VAL A 22 -12.52 -12.34 -3.35
N GLU A 23 -11.38 -11.78 -2.97
CA GLU A 23 -10.89 -10.56 -3.61
C GLU A 23 -10.67 -10.87 -5.10
N ASN A 24 -11.57 -10.39 -5.94
CA ASN A 24 -11.42 -10.51 -7.37
C ASN A 24 -10.45 -9.42 -7.84
N LEU A 25 -9.21 -9.79 -8.12
CA LEU A 25 -8.13 -8.86 -8.44
C LEU A 25 -8.27 -8.15 -9.78
N ASN A 26 -9.19 -8.60 -10.62
CA ASN A 26 -9.57 -7.92 -11.85
C ASN A 26 -10.74 -6.94 -11.61
N GLU A 27 -11.36 -6.96 -10.43
CA GLU A 27 -12.37 -6.01 -10.03
C GLU A 27 -11.73 -4.90 -9.18
N ASP A 28 -12.14 -3.69 -9.48
CA ASP A 28 -11.79 -2.49 -8.73
C ASP A 28 -12.54 -2.48 -7.38
N THR A 29 -12.04 -3.26 -6.43
CA THR A 29 -12.66 -3.45 -5.11
C THR A 29 -12.59 -2.17 -4.28
N ALA A 30 -13.72 -1.73 -3.74
CA ALA A 30 -13.80 -0.55 -2.89
C ALA A 30 -12.90 -0.66 -1.65
N ILE A 31 -12.27 0.45 -1.26
CA ILE A 31 -11.32 0.52 -0.12
C ILE A 31 -11.97 0.09 1.20
N SER A 32 -13.27 0.36 1.38
CA SER A 32 -14.04 -0.09 2.54
C SER A 32 -14.07 -1.62 2.68
N GLN A 33 -14.17 -2.33 1.56
CA GLN A 33 -14.09 -3.79 1.53
C GLN A 33 -12.65 -4.27 1.71
N LYS A 34 -11.68 -3.67 1.00
CA LYS A 34 -10.25 -3.99 1.15
C LYS A 34 -9.79 -3.85 2.60
N ARG A 35 -10.33 -2.90 3.36
CA ARG A 35 -10.01 -2.68 4.78
C ARG A 35 -10.35 -3.87 5.67
N MET A 36 -11.40 -4.63 5.34
CA MET A 36 -11.84 -5.78 6.14
C MET A 36 -10.95 -7.03 5.97
N PHE A 37 -10.19 -7.10 4.85
CA PHE A 37 -9.32 -8.24 4.58
C PHE A 37 -7.98 -8.08 5.26
N ASN A 38 -7.53 -9.14 5.95
CA ASN A 38 -6.20 -9.23 6.57
C ASN A 38 -5.87 -7.98 7.41
N PHE A 39 -6.87 -7.49 8.17
CA PHE A 39 -6.75 -6.24 8.93
C PHE A 39 -5.58 -6.27 9.91
N HIS A 40 -5.43 -7.34 10.69
CA HIS A 40 -4.35 -7.48 11.66
C HIS A 40 -2.96 -7.59 11.02
N GLU A 41 -2.87 -8.22 9.85
CA GLU A 41 -1.64 -8.24 9.06
C GLU A 41 -1.25 -6.83 8.64
N LYS A 42 -2.19 -6.05 8.12
CA LYS A 42 -1.96 -4.65 7.69
C LYS A 42 -1.57 -3.74 8.85
N GLU A 43 -2.19 -3.91 10.03
CA GLU A 43 -1.79 -3.18 11.24
C GLU A 43 -0.31 -3.43 11.59
N ARG A 44 0.11 -4.71 11.61
CA ARG A 44 1.50 -5.06 11.91
C ARG A 44 2.46 -4.55 10.83
N ILE A 45 2.10 -4.68 9.55
CA ILE A 45 2.87 -4.18 8.41
C ILE A 45 3.02 -2.67 8.52
N GLY A 46 1.92 -1.93 8.71
CA GLY A 46 1.95 -0.47 8.86
C GLY A 46 2.85 -0.02 10.02
N LYS A 47 2.74 -0.66 11.18
CA LYS A 47 3.59 -0.38 12.34
C LYS A 47 5.07 -0.68 12.05
N LEU A 48 5.38 -1.82 11.41
CA LEU A 48 6.76 -2.15 11.05
C LEU A 48 7.33 -1.18 10.00
N ALA A 49 6.54 -0.79 9.01
CA ALA A 49 6.96 0.13 7.97
C ALA A 49 7.42 1.49 8.53
N THR A 50 6.86 1.95 9.67
CA THR A 50 7.32 3.18 10.32
C THR A 50 8.76 3.08 10.86
N SER A 51 9.34 1.89 10.99
CA SER A 51 10.77 1.75 11.37
C SER A 51 11.73 2.21 10.28
N LEU A 52 11.25 2.35 9.05
CA LEU A 52 12.00 2.84 7.89
C LEU A 52 11.92 4.37 7.74
N ILE A 53 11.17 5.05 8.63
CA ILE A 53 10.99 6.50 8.64
C ILE A 53 11.87 7.11 9.74
N LYS A 54 12.42 8.29 9.47
CA LYS A 54 13.18 9.11 10.41
C LYS A 54 12.59 10.52 10.49
N ASN A 55 12.82 11.22 11.61
CA ASN A 55 12.51 12.64 11.67
C ASN A 55 13.25 13.42 10.57
N GLY A 56 12.56 14.37 9.96
CA GLY A 56 13.08 15.14 8.83
C GLY A 56 12.89 14.46 7.47
N ASP A 57 12.36 13.23 7.41
CA ASP A 57 12.10 12.58 6.13
C ASP A 57 10.98 13.29 5.34
N HIS A 58 11.15 13.31 4.02
CA HIS A 58 10.08 13.54 3.07
C HIS A 58 9.51 12.19 2.65
N ILE A 59 8.24 11.95 2.90
CA ILE A 59 7.59 10.68 2.57
C ILE A 59 6.39 10.90 1.67
N MET A 60 6.14 9.93 0.80
CA MET A 60 4.92 9.83 0.04
C MET A 60 4.16 8.57 0.46
N LEU A 61 2.90 8.75 0.80
CA LEU A 61 1.98 7.67 1.11
C LEU A 61 0.96 7.56 -0.02
N ASP A 62 1.02 6.46 -0.77
CA ASP A 62 0.02 6.10 -1.76
C ASP A 62 -1.33 5.75 -1.12
N SER A 63 -2.39 5.75 -1.91
CA SER A 63 -3.72 5.35 -1.46
C SER A 63 -3.80 3.84 -1.22
N GLY A 64 -4.19 3.46 -0.01
CA GLY A 64 -4.34 2.05 0.31
C GLY A 64 -4.71 1.80 1.77
N THR A 65 -5.19 0.60 2.04
CA THR A 65 -5.54 0.19 3.40
C THR A 65 -4.31 -0.12 4.25
N THR A 66 -3.21 -0.56 3.64
CA THR A 66 -1.94 -0.83 4.35
C THR A 66 -1.17 0.47 4.61
N THR A 67 -1.13 1.39 3.64
CA THR A 67 -0.53 2.73 3.79
C THR A 67 -1.27 3.59 4.82
N MET A 68 -2.60 3.43 4.94
CA MET A 68 -3.37 4.01 6.04
C MET A 68 -2.86 3.56 7.42
N GLU A 69 -2.47 2.30 7.57
CA GLU A 69 -1.92 1.83 8.85
C GLU A 69 -0.54 2.44 9.15
N ILE A 70 0.24 2.85 8.14
CA ILE A 70 1.44 3.68 8.36
C ILE A 70 1.03 5.04 8.92
N ALA A 71 0.09 5.74 8.28
CA ALA A 71 -0.36 7.08 8.70
C ALA A 71 -0.83 7.11 10.16
N LYS A 72 -1.50 6.05 10.63
CA LYS A 72 -1.97 5.91 12.02
C LYS A 72 -0.84 5.75 13.05
N ASN A 73 0.35 5.34 12.65
CA ASN A 73 1.47 5.01 13.53
C ASN A 73 2.63 6.03 13.44
N LEU A 74 2.33 7.30 13.11
CA LEU A 74 3.34 8.36 12.99
C LEU A 74 3.48 9.24 14.24
N ASP A 75 2.82 8.92 15.33
CA ASP A 75 2.78 9.69 16.57
C ASP A 75 4.15 9.92 17.23
N LYS A 76 5.09 9.02 17.01
CA LYS A 76 6.46 9.10 17.54
C LYS A 76 7.37 10.11 16.81
N PHE A 77 6.99 10.58 15.63
CA PHE A 77 7.78 11.53 14.85
C PHE A 77 7.39 12.98 15.16
N THR A 78 8.35 13.88 15.05
CA THR A 78 8.17 15.31 15.38
C THR A 78 8.26 16.22 14.17
N ASP A 79 8.86 15.74 13.10
CA ASP A 79 9.11 16.53 11.88
C ASP A 79 9.04 15.60 10.66
N LEU A 80 7.96 15.70 9.89
CA LEU A 80 7.78 14.99 8.62
C LEU A 80 7.11 15.91 7.60
N SER A 81 7.55 15.80 6.35
CA SER A 81 6.82 16.32 5.19
C SER A 81 6.19 15.17 4.45
N ILE A 82 4.86 15.16 4.35
CA ILE A 82 4.10 14.02 3.84
C ILE A 82 3.27 14.45 2.64
N VAL A 83 3.46 13.81 1.50
CA VAL A 83 2.61 13.95 0.33
C VAL A 83 1.75 12.71 0.18
N THR A 84 0.49 12.87 -0.13
CA THR A 84 -0.43 11.76 -0.41
C THR A 84 -1.46 12.15 -1.47
N ASN A 85 -1.95 11.18 -2.21
CA ASN A 85 -3.12 11.34 -3.07
C ASN A 85 -4.41 10.81 -2.40
N ALA A 86 -4.33 10.30 -1.17
CA ALA A 86 -5.44 9.67 -0.47
C ALA A 86 -6.14 10.64 0.49
N LEU A 87 -7.42 10.90 0.25
CA LEU A 87 -8.26 11.79 1.06
C LEU A 87 -8.34 11.35 2.52
N ASN A 88 -8.57 10.05 2.74
CA ASN A 88 -8.67 9.48 4.08
C ASN A 88 -7.34 9.44 4.83
N ILE A 89 -6.20 9.30 4.12
CA ILE A 89 -4.87 9.42 4.74
C ILE A 89 -4.58 10.87 5.11
N ALA A 90 -4.90 11.82 4.23
CA ALA A 90 -4.75 13.24 4.55
C ALA A 90 -5.58 13.63 5.78
N GLU A 91 -6.83 13.18 5.86
CA GLU A 91 -7.70 13.37 7.03
C GLU A 91 -7.07 12.80 8.31
N GLU A 92 -6.56 11.56 8.27
CA GLU A 92 -5.88 10.93 9.40
C GLU A 92 -4.64 11.72 9.85
N LEU A 93 -3.88 12.27 8.89
CA LEU A 93 -2.66 13.03 9.17
C LEU A 93 -2.94 14.43 9.76
N MET A 94 -4.12 15.01 9.55
CA MET A 94 -4.49 16.34 10.10
C MET A 94 -4.47 16.38 11.63
N LYS A 95 -4.57 15.25 12.32
CA LYS A 95 -4.42 15.18 13.77
C LYS A 95 -3.01 15.53 14.26
N TYR A 96 -1.99 15.39 13.39
CA TYR A 96 -0.59 15.69 13.72
C TYR A 96 -0.22 17.13 13.28
N LYS A 97 -0.50 18.12 14.13
CA LYS A 97 -0.27 19.55 13.83
C LYS A 97 1.19 19.91 13.51
N ARG A 98 2.12 19.00 13.77
CA ARG A 98 3.57 19.19 13.60
C ARG A 98 4.10 18.72 12.24
N PHE A 99 3.26 18.11 11.40
CA PHE A 99 3.66 17.67 10.07
C PHE A 99 3.23 18.65 9.00
N THR A 100 4.04 18.76 7.95
CA THR A 100 3.60 19.37 6.70
C THR A 100 2.92 18.30 5.87
N VAL A 101 1.62 18.46 5.60
CA VAL A 101 0.84 17.49 4.83
C VAL A 101 0.36 18.14 3.54
N VAL A 102 0.65 17.50 2.42
CA VAL A 102 0.18 17.90 1.09
C VAL A 102 -0.71 16.81 0.51
N LEU A 103 -1.93 17.17 0.16
CA LEU A 103 -2.83 16.33 -0.61
C LEU A 103 -2.73 16.72 -2.09
N LEU A 104 -2.36 15.78 -2.95
CA LEU A 104 -2.38 15.98 -4.41
C LEU A 104 -3.81 16.24 -4.87
N GLY A 105 -4.00 17.28 -5.66
CA GLY A 105 -5.27 17.57 -6.32
C GLY A 105 -5.65 16.52 -7.36
N GLY A 106 -6.79 16.68 -8.02
CA GLY A 106 -7.17 15.83 -9.12
C GLY A 106 -8.61 15.35 -9.11
N HIS A 107 -8.91 14.39 -9.97
CA HIS A 107 -10.20 13.72 -10.04
C HIS A 107 -10.34 12.74 -8.87
N VAL A 108 -11.42 12.84 -8.11
CA VAL A 108 -11.67 11.96 -6.97
C VAL A 108 -12.16 10.60 -7.45
N ARG A 109 -11.40 9.57 -7.12
CA ARG A 109 -11.76 8.18 -7.34
C ARG A 109 -12.42 7.62 -6.07
N ILE A 110 -13.73 7.39 -6.15
CA ILE A 110 -14.56 6.99 -5.00
C ILE A 110 -14.11 5.64 -4.41
N ASN A 111 -13.79 4.66 -5.25
CA ASN A 111 -13.44 3.31 -4.80
C ASN A 111 -12.15 3.26 -3.95
N SER A 112 -11.19 4.16 -4.17
CA SER A 112 -9.93 4.23 -3.41
C SER A 112 -9.88 5.42 -2.45
N HIS A 113 -10.89 6.31 -2.43
CA HIS A 113 -10.85 7.58 -1.70
C HIS A 113 -9.57 8.37 -2.00
N SER A 114 -9.20 8.46 -3.27
CA SER A 114 -7.97 9.10 -3.70
C SER A 114 -8.18 10.01 -4.90
N THR A 115 -7.21 10.87 -5.18
CA THR A 115 -7.14 11.69 -6.38
C THR A 115 -6.26 11.04 -7.43
N ILE A 116 -6.65 11.15 -8.69
CA ILE A 116 -5.98 10.61 -9.86
C ILE A 116 -6.09 11.59 -11.04
N GLY A 117 -5.50 11.22 -12.17
CA GLY A 117 -5.63 11.91 -13.45
C GLY A 117 -4.59 13.02 -13.67
N PRO A 118 -4.75 13.83 -14.74
CA PRO A 118 -3.72 14.78 -15.18
C PRO A 118 -3.34 15.86 -14.14
N ILE A 119 -4.31 16.30 -13.32
CA ILE A 119 -4.05 17.28 -12.28
C ILE A 119 -3.16 16.66 -11.20
N ALA A 120 -3.46 15.44 -10.74
CA ALA A 120 -2.65 14.74 -9.75
C ALA A 120 -1.22 14.51 -10.26
N LEU A 121 -1.06 14.12 -11.53
CA LEU A 121 0.26 13.98 -12.17
C LEU A 121 1.03 15.30 -12.24
N LYS A 122 0.34 16.40 -12.55
CA LYS A 122 0.95 17.73 -12.59
C LYS A 122 1.39 18.18 -11.19
N ASP A 123 0.52 18.02 -10.19
CA ASP A 123 0.85 18.39 -8.81
C ASP A 123 2.03 17.55 -8.29
N LEU A 124 2.05 16.25 -8.59
CA LEU A 124 3.15 15.35 -8.24
C LEU A 124 4.49 15.81 -8.79
N SER A 125 4.54 16.44 -9.97
CA SER A 125 5.80 16.90 -10.58
C SER A 125 6.57 17.95 -9.77
N HIS A 126 5.94 18.55 -8.78
CA HIS A 126 6.59 19.49 -7.84
C HIS A 126 7.36 18.80 -6.70
N PHE A 127 7.24 17.48 -6.56
CA PHE A 127 7.83 16.73 -5.45
C PHE A 127 8.82 15.69 -5.96
N THR A 128 10.04 15.71 -5.41
CA THR A 128 11.12 14.78 -5.70
C THR A 128 11.84 14.39 -4.41
N ASN A 129 12.72 13.40 -4.46
CA ASN A 129 13.58 13.01 -3.33
C ASN A 129 12.82 12.62 -2.06
N TYR A 130 11.80 11.80 -2.20
CA TYR A 130 11.04 11.27 -1.08
C TYR A 130 11.15 9.74 -1.00
N LYS A 131 10.87 9.19 0.18
CA LYS A 131 10.60 7.75 0.35
C LYS A 131 9.13 7.48 0.01
N LEU A 132 8.90 6.60 -0.94
CA LEU A 132 7.54 6.18 -1.32
C LEU A 132 7.17 4.91 -0.57
N PHE A 133 6.05 4.97 0.16
CA PHE A 133 5.36 3.78 0.64
C PHE A 133 4.16 3.51 -0.27
N ILE A 134 4.25 2.44 -1.05
CA ILE A 134 3.23 2.11 -2.04
C ILE A 134 2.46 0.85 -1.64
N GLY A 135 1.12 0.96 -1.59
CA GLY A 135 0.23 -0.17 -1.45
C GLY A 135 0.25 -1.05 -2.71
N VAL A 136 0.00 -2.34 -2.56
CA VAL A 136 0.07 -3.28 -3.69
C VAL A 136 -1.22 -4.10 -3.77
N ASP A 137 -1.89 -4.06 -4.90
CA ASP A 137 -3.05 -4.90 -5.19
C ASP A 137 -2.63 -6.30 -5.65
N SER A 138 -1.57 -6.39 -6.44
CA SER A 138 -1.05 -7.65 -6.96
C SER A 138 0.45 -7.58 -7.16
N PHE A 139 1.14 -8.67 -6.76
CA PHE A 139 2.58 -8.84 -6.91
C PHE A 139 2.92 -10.20 -7.52
N SER A 140 3.78 -10.19 -8.53
CA SER A 140 4.47 -11.39 -9.04
C SER A 140 5.91 -11.07 -9.40
N PHE A 141 6.79 -12.06 -9.34
CA PHE A 141 8.20 -11.86 -9.71
C PHE A 141 8.40 -11.53 -11.19
N GLU A 142 7.54 -12.06 -12.04
CA GLU A 142 7.61 -11.92 -13.48
C GLU A 142 7.11 -10.56 -13.96
N ASN A 143 6.13 -9.99 -13.23
CA ASN A 143 5.45 -8.78 -13.64
C ASN A 143 5.56 -7.63 -12.61
N GLY A 144 6.24 -7.85 -11.47
CA GLY A 144 6.31 -6.85 -10.41
C GLY A 144 4.97 -6.55 -9.77
N ILE A 145 4.65 -5.26 -9.59
CA ILE A 145 3.39 -4.79 -8.99
C ILE A 145 2.41 -4.30 -10.06
N SER A 146 1.12 -4.52 -9.82
CA SER A 146 0.04 -4.16 -10.73
C SER A 146 -1.28 -3.85 -10.00
N THR A 147 -2.16 -3.09 -10.66
CA THR A 147 -3.48 -2.66 -10.18
C THR A 147 -4.54 -2.83 -11.27
N PRO A 148 -5.84 -2.93 -10.97
CA PRO A 148 -6.87 -2.98 -12.01
C PRO A 148 -7.13 -1.66 -12.72
N ASN A 149 -6.75 -0.50 -12.15
CA ASN A 149 -7.08 0.82 -12.68
C ASN A 149 -5.90 1.49 -13.38
N MET A 150 -6.11 1.97 -14.62
CA MET A 150 -5.06 2.55 -15.44
C MET A 150 -4.58 3.92 -14.94
N GLU A 151 -5.47 4.80 -14.51
CA GLU A 151 -5.06 6.13 -14.02
C GLU A 151 -4.32 6.04 -12.68
N GLU A 152 -4.69 5.07 -11.83
CA GLU A 152 -3.94 4.73 -10.62
C GLU A 152 -2.54 4.20 -10.98
N ALA A 153 -2.44 3.29 -11.96
CA ALA A 153 -1.16 2.79 -12.41
C ALA A 153 -0.25 3.91 -12.93
N MET A 154 -0.80 4.83 -13.73
CA MET A 154 -0.04 5.99 -14.27
C MET A 154 0.49 6.90 -13.15
N LEU A 155 -0.34 7.21 -12.15
CA LEU A 155 0.09 8.03 -11.02
C LEU A 155 1.15 7.31 -10.18
N ASN A 156 0.97 6.02 -9.91
CA ASN A 156 1.92 5.21 -9.16
C ASN A 156 3.26 5.04 -9.88
N GLN A 157 3.25 4.88 -11.21
CA GLN A 157 4.47 4.91 -12.03
C GLN A 157 5.22 6.24 -11.88
N ALA A 158 4.52 7.36 -11.92
CA ALA A 158 5.11 8.68 -11.75
C ALA A 158 5.65 8.90 -10.33
N MET A 159 4.96 8.38 -9.28
CA MET A 159 5.45 8.40 -7.90
C MET A 159 6.78 7.62 -7.76
N ILE A 160 6.86 6.43 -8.36
CA ILE A 160 8.05 5.58 -8.34
C ILE A 160 9.22 6.25 -9.05
N ALA A 161 8.97 6.87 -10.20
CA ALA A 161 10.02 7.50 -11.00
C ALA A 161 10.74 8.67 -10.29
N GLN A 162 10.11 9.31 -9.31
CA GLN A 162 10.65 10.46 -8.58
C GLN A 162 11.09 10.11 -7.16
N ALA A 163 10.82 8.90 -6.69
CA ALA A 163 11.21 8.44 -5.37
C ALA A 163 12.72 8.12 -5.29
N THR A 164 13.33 8.41 -4.16
CA THR A 164 14.69 7.93 -3.84
C THR A 164 14.70 6.52 -3.30
N GLU A 165 13.62 6.12 -2.68
CA GLU A 165 13.43 4.78 -2.13
C GLU A 165 11.98 4.35 -2.28
N VAL A 166 11.76 3.19 -2.88
CA VAL A 166 10.42 2.60 -3.10
C VAL A 166 10.23 1.43 -2.16
N ILE A 167 9.28 1.57 -1.26
CA ILE A 167 8.93 0.59 -0.22
C ILE A 167 7.52 0.07 -0.50
N ALA A 168 7.42 -1.15 -1.00
CA ALA A 168 6.14 -1.81 -1.24
C ALA A 168 5.60 -2.40 0.06
N VAL A 169 4.33 -2.10 0.39
CA VAL A 169 3.69 -2.55 1.62
C VAL A 169 2.41 -3.32 1.31
N PHE A 170 2.39 -4.62 1.64
CA PHE A 170 1.25 -5.48 1.33
C PHE A 170 1.25 -6.76 2.16
N ASP A 171 0.09 -7.35 2.39
CA ASP A 171 -0.03 -8.65 3.02
C ASP A 171 0.21 -9.78 1.99
N SER A 172 0.67 -10.95 2.48
CA SER A 172 1.08 -12.10 1.65
C SER A 172 -0.01 -12.63 0.71
N SER A 173 -1.27 -12.26 0.91
CA SER A 173 -2.36 -12.63 0.01
C SER A 173 -2.26 -11.99 -1.38
N LYS A 174 -1.41 -10.96 -1.53
CA LYS A 174 -1.17 -10.25 -2.79
C LYS A 174 -0.12 -10.93 -3.69
N LEU A 175 0.57 -11.93 -3.16
CA LEU A 175 1.61 -12.66 -3.88
C LEU A 175 1.05 -13.57 -4.98
N ASN A 176 1.88 -13.77 -6.01
CA ASN A 176 1.59 -14.62 -7.17
C ASN A 176 0.28 -14.23 -7.87
N LYS A 177 -0.01 -12.93 -7.85
CA LYS A 177 -1.20 -12.34 -8.44
C LYS A 177 -0.81 -11.30 -9.48
N ARG A 178 -1.69 -11.06 -10.44
CA ARG A 178 -1.51 -10.08 -11.50
C ARG A 178 -2.83 -9.39 -11.81
N SER A 179 -2.81 -8.08 -11.82
CA SER A 179 -3.91 -7.23 -12.27
C SER A 179 -3.65 -6.69 -13.69
N PHE A 180 -4.63 -6.00 -14.25
CA PHE A 180 -4.62 -5.59 -15.65
C PHE A 180 -3.53 -4.56 -15.98
N CYS A 181 -3.32 -3.56 -15.11
CA CYS A 181 -2.40 -2.45 -15.37
C CYS A 181 -1.09 -2.64 -14.58
N HIS A 182 0.03 -2.70 -15.31
CA HIS A 182 1.36 -2.77 -14.71
C HIS A 182 1.76 -1.44 -14.08
N ILE A 183 2.41 -1.50 -12.92
CA ILE A 183 2.94 -0.32 -12.21
C ILE A 183 4.46 -0.30 -12.28
N ALA A 184 5.14 -1.34 -11.77
CA ALA A 184 6.60 -1.38 -11.70
C ALA A 184 7.13 -2.80 -11.70
N HIS A 185 8.30 -3.00 -12.27
CA HIS A 185 9.07 -4.24 -12.14
C HIS A 185 9.71 -4.36 -10.76
N CYS A 186 10.09 -5.60 -10.38
CA CYS A 186 10.71 -5.87 -9.08
C CYS A 186 11.98 -5.04 -8.85
N GLU A 187 12.74 -4.76 -9.89
CA GLU A 187 13.99 -4.02 -9.86
C GLU A 187 13.83 -2.54 -9.45
N GLN A 188 12.61 -2.02 -9.53
CA GLN A 188 12.28 -0.65 -9.11
C GLN A 188 11.86 -0.58 -7.63
N ILE A 189 11.84 -1.72 -6.92
CA ILE A 189 11.45 -1.82 -5.51
C ILE A 189 12.70 -2.02 -4.66
N ASN A 190 12.95 -1.13 -3.71
CA ASN A 190 14.09 -1.21 -2.80
C ASN A 190 13.80 -2.10 -1.59
N ALA A 191 12.57 -2.00 -1.04
CA ALA A 191 12.18 -2.78 0.12
C ALA A 191 10.74 -3.28 0.02
N ILE A 192 10.47 -4.40 0.68
CA ILE A 192 9.12 -4.95 0.86
C ILE A 192 8.88 -5.12 2.36
N VAL A 193 7.75 -4.61 2.84
CA VAL A 193 7.23 -4.89 4.20
C VAL A 193 5.97 -5.73 4.06
N THR A 194 6.00 -6.94 4.61
CA THR A 194 4.88 -7.89 4.51
C THR A 194 4.75 -8.74 5.79
N ASP A 195 3.73 -9.58 5.87
CA ASP A 195 3.52 -10.47 7.01
C ASP A 195 4.37 -11.76 6.91
N ARG A 196 4.44 -12.51 8.03
CA ARG A 196 5.25 -13.74 8.15
C ARG A 196 4.70 -14.95 7.39
N ASN A 197 3.53 -14.85 6.76
CA ASN A 197 3.00 -15.93 5.92
C ASN A 197 3.66 -15.96 4.53
N LEU A 198 4.67 -15.10 4.30
CA LEU A 198 5.47 -15.11 3.09
C LEU A 198 6.19 -16.47 2.92
N PRO A 199 6.02 -17.20 1.80
CA PRO A 199 6.75 -18.44 1.55
C PRO A 199 8.27 -18.22 1.56
N SER A 200 9.02 -19.15 2.16
CA SER A 200 10.48 -19.08 2.23
C SER A 200 11.17 -18.99 0.87
N SER A 201 10.61 -19.69 -0.14
CA SER A 201 11.08 -19.58 -1.52
C SER A 201 10.94 -18.18 -2.10
N THR A 202 9.86 -17.45 -1.76
CA THR A 202 9.63 -16.05 -2.13
C THR A 202 10.66 -15.15 -1.45
N ALA A 203 10.91 -15.36 -0.15
CA ALA A 203 11.92 -14.59 0.59
C ALA A 203 13.33 -14.74 -0.02
N THR A 204 13.71 -15.95 -0.39
CA THR A 204 14.99 -16.24 -1.08
C THR A 204 15.09 -15.51 -2.42
N ARG A 205 14.03 -15.53 -3.23
CA ARG A 205 14.00 -14.86 -4.54
C ARG A 205 14.10 -13.34 -4.40
N LEU A 206 13.43 -12.74 -3.40
CA LEU A 206 13.52 -11.29 -3.14
C LEU A 206 14.94 -10.88 -2.75
N LYS A 207 15.57 -11.62 -1.85
CA LYS A 207 16.97 -11.39 -1.46
C LYS A 207 17.94 -11.49 -2.65
N ALA A 208 17.73 -12.46 -3.54
CA ALA A 208 18.55 -12.62 -4.76
C ALA A 208 18.43 -11.43 -5.73
N LYS A 209 17.34 -10.65 -5.65
CA LYS A 209 17.13 -9.38 -6.38
C LYS A 209 17.58 -8.13 -5.60
N ASN A 210 18.29 -8.29 -4.49
CA ASN A 210 18.71 -7.21 -3.57
C ASN A 210 17.53 -6.38 -3.00
N ILE A 211 16.33 -6.94 -2.94
CA ILE A 211 15.19 -6.30 -2.31
C ILE A 211 15.26 -6.54 -0.80
N GLN A 212 15.26 -5.49 0.00
CA GLN A 212 15.23 -5.60 1.45
C GLN A 212 13.87 -6.14 1.90
N LEU A 213 13.85 -7.18 2.75
CA LEU A 213 12.62 -7.81 3.21
C LEU A 213 12.45 -7.61 4.71
N HIS A 214 11.30 -7.01 5.08
CA HIS A 214 10.90 -6.79 6.46
C HIS A 214 9.61 -7.58 6.74
N LEU A 215 9.64 -8.46 7.77
CA LEU A 215 8.53 -9.35 8.12
C LEU A 215 7.87 -8.93 9.44
N ALA A 216 6.58 -8.55 9.37
CA ALA A 216 5.76 -8.07 10.48
C ALA A 216 5.11 -9.21 11.29
#